data_20f66e94f6ad1bd4f4dbfe39fe4e3242
#
_entry.id   20f66e94f6ad1bd4f4dbfe39fe4e3242
#
_cell.length_a   1.000
_cell.length_b   1.000
_cell.length_c   1.000
_cell.angle_alpha   90.00
_cell.angle_beta   90.00
_cell.angle_gamma   90.00
#
_symmetry.space_group_name_H-M   'P 1'
#
loop_
_entity.id
_entity.type
_entity.pdbx_description
1 polymer ?
#
loop_
_entity_poly.entity_id
_entity_poly.type
_entity_poly.pdbx_seq_one_letter_code
_entity_poly.pdbx_strand_id
1 'polypeptide(L)'
;MTSTQPSKLLSNLFEHIDEDARLTVLHIGPALPETVDFFSRYRCKLHFLDLFSELPIEAEEDVPLSLDKQFAELMQFPAGTYFDICLFWDLFNYMGSDAIASFLLTLRPHLHPGSLAHGFAVHNLRSPPGDQIYAISELDALTVRQRATALPGYAPHPQSRLKTLLSCFRFDRSVLLADSRLEMLLSASL
;
A
#
# COMPACT_ATOMS: atom_id res chain seq x y z
N MET A 1 6.96 -13.16 15.90
CA MET A 1 6.66 -12.20 16.99
C MET A 1 5.66 -11.18 16.47
N THR A 2 4.71 -10.79 17.31
CA THR A 2 3.75 -9.71 17.04
C THR A 2 4.12 -8.53 17.93
N SER A 3 4.13 -7.33 17.35
CA SER A 3 4.43 -6.08 18.08
C SER A 3 3.46 -4.99 17.68
N THR A 4 3.29 -3.99 18.53
CA THR A 4 2.53 -2.78 18.22
C THR A 4 3.51 -1.68 17.83
N GLN A 5 3.21 -1.00 16.72
CA GLN A 5 3.98 0.12 16.21
C GLN A 5 3.09 1.35 16.13
N PRO A 6 3.51 2.51 16.68
CA PRO A 6 2.77 3.74 16.49
C PRO A 6 2.84 4.20 15.03
N SER A 7 1.74 4.73 14.52
CA SER A 7 1.66 5.43 13.24
C SER A 7 1.52 6.92 13.47
N LYS A 8 2.17 7.72 12.65
CA LYS A 8 2.12 9.18 12.71
C LYS A 8 1.12 9.78 11.72
N LEU A 9 0.80 9.04 10.66
CA LEU A 9 -0.01 9.57 9.56
C LEU A 9 -1.28 8.77 9.30
N LEU A 10 -1.45 7.59 9.89
CA LEU A 10 -2.62 6.75 9.65
C LEU A 10 -3.93 7.45 10.00
N SER A 11 -3.98 8.17 11.13
CA SER A 11 -5.15 8.93 11.56
C SER A 11 -5.62 9.97 10.54
N ASN A 12 -4.69 10.52 9.75
CA ASN A 12 -5.02 11.51 8.72
C ASN A 12 -5.90 10.95 7.59
N LEU A 13 -5.89 9.62 7.38
CA LEU A 13 -6.80 8.98 6.41
C LEU A 13 -8.27 9.13 6.82
N PHE A 14 -8.54 9.31 8.11
CA PHE A 14 -9.89 9.28 8.69
C PHE A 14 -10.38 10.66 9.13
N GLU A 15 -9.56 11.72 9.06
CA GLU A 15 -9.90 13.07 9.56
C GLU A 15 -11.15 13.68 8.92
N HIS A 16 -11.45 13.32 7.68
CA HIS A 16 -12.56 13.89 6.90
C HIS A 16 -13.62 12.85 6.52
N ILE A 17 -13.59 11.71 7.19
CA ILE A 17 -14.56 10.65 6.95
C ILE A 17 -15.73 10.83 7.90
N ASP A 18 -16.91 11.06 7.34
CA ASP A 18 -18.16 11.05 8.10
C ASP A 18 -18.45 9.64 8.61
N GLU A 19 -18.92 9.50 9.85
CA GLU A 19 -19.24 8.20 10.46
C GLU A 19 -20.24 7.37 9.64
N ASP A 20 -21.15 8.04 8.92
CA ASP A 20 -22.15 7.41 8.07
C ASP A 20 -21.69 7.18 6.62
N ALA A 21 -20.49 7.67 6.25
CA ALA A 21 -19.96 7.49 4.90
C ALA A 21 -19.71 6.01 4.60
N ARG A 22 -19.99 5.62 3.35
CA ARG A 22 -19.61 4.29 2.86
C ARG A 22 -18.19 4.36 2.33
N LEU A 23 -17.30 3.60 2.94
CA LEU A 23 -15.90 3.52 2.54
C LEU A 23 -15.64 2.28 1.70
N THR A 24 -14.80 2.43 0.71
CA THR A 24 -14.19 1.31 -0.03
C THR A 24 -12.69 1.37 0.19
N VAL A 25 -12.14 0.31 0.75
CA VAL A 25 -10.74 0.24 1.18
C VAL A 25 -10.03 -0.86 0.42
N LEU A 26 -8.88 -0.52 -0.16
CA LEU A 26 -7.92 -1.48 -0.69
C LEU A 26 -6.82 -1.70 0.34
N HIS A 27 -6.68 -2.92 0.80
CA HIS A 27 -5.60 -3.34 1.70
C HIS A 27 -4.68 -4.30 0.95
N ILE A 28 -3.43 -3.90 0.75
CA ILE A 28 -2.42 -4.77 0.15
C ILE A 28 -1.84 -5.67 1.24
N GLY A 29 -2.05 -6.97 1.07
CA GLY A 29 -1.61 -7.99 2.00
C GLY A 29 -2.74 -8.91 2.47
N PRO A 30 -2.42 -9.87 3.33
CA PRO A 30 -3.39 -10.84 3.82
C PRO A 30 -4.47 -10.19 4.70
N ALA A 31 -5.65 -10.78 4.71
CA ALA A 31 -6.71 -10.38 5.63
C ALA A 31 -6.34 -10.79 7.05
N LEU A 32 -6.13 -9.81 7.92
CA LEU A 32 -5.84 -10.02 9.33
C LEU A 32 -7.03 -9.59 10.20
N PRO A 33 -7.34 -10.33 11.27
CA PRO A 33 -8.48 -10.04 12.14
C PRO A 33 -8.47 -8.60 12.66
N GLU A 34 -7.32 -8.07 13.06
CA GLU A 34 -7.20 -6.72 13.61
C GLU A 34 -7.68 -5.65 12.62
N THR A 35 -7.32 -5.78 11.34
CA THR A 35 -7.80 -4.85 10.30
C THR A 35 -9.30 -4.97 10.10
N VAL A 36 -9.83 -6.19 10.08
CA VAL A 36 -11.29 -6.42 9.94
C VAL A 36 -12.04 -5.84 11.14
N ASP A 37 -11.55 -6.07 12.35
CA ASP A 37 -12.14 -5.56 13.59
C ASP A 37 -12.08 -4.03 13.64
N PHE A 38 -10.96 -3.43 13.23
CA PHE A 38 -10.83 -1.97 13.14
C PHE A 38 -11.88 -1.37 12.22
N PHE A 39 -12.02 -1.91 11.00
CA PHE A 39 -12.97 -1.39 10.02
C PHE A 39 -14.41 -1.78 10.29
N SER A 40 -14.69 -2.71 11.19
CA SER A 40 -16.07 -3.09 11.57
C SER A 40 -16.86 -1.93 12.18
N ARG A 41 -16.17 -0.92 12.69
CA ARG A 41 -16.78 0.32 13.22
C ARG A 41 -17.22 1.32 12.13
N TYR A 42 -16.87 1.06 10.88
CA TYR A 42 -17.22 1.88 9.72
C TYR A 42 -18.17 1.13 8.79
N ARG A 43 -18.96 1.84 8.02
CA ARG A 43 -19.72 1.26 6.90
C ARG A 43 -18.77 1.07 5.72
N CYS A 44 -17.98 0.03 5.71
CA CYS A 44 -16.96 -0.14 4.71
C CYS A 44 -17.02 -1.46 3.97
N LYS A 45 -16.47 -1.45 2.75
CA LYS A 45 -16.13 -2.62 1.96
C LYS A 45 -14.62 -2.75 1.90
N LEU A 46 -14.09 -3.86 2.41
CA LEU A 46 -12.66 -4.16 2.39
C LEU A 46 -12.35 -5.07 1.20
N HIS A 47 -11.35 -4.66 0.42
CA HIS A 47 -10.72 -5.48 -0.60
C HIS A 47 -9.31 -5.82 -0.15
N PHE A 48 -9.06 -7.09 0.11
CA PHE A 48 -7.71 -7.59 0.42
C PHE A 48 -7.07 -8.14 -0.84
N LEU A 49 -5.86 -7.68 -1.12
CA LEU A 49 -5.06 -8.12 -2.25
C LEU A 49 -3.63 -8.40 -1.77
N ASP A 50 -3.28 -9.68 -1.59
CA ASP A 50 -1.96 -10.05 -1.09
C ASP A 50 -0.92 -10.12 -2.22
N LEU A 51 -0.49 -8.95 -2.70
CA LEU A 51 0.58 -8.85 -3.69
C LEU A 51 1.94 -9.29 -3.14
N PHE A 52 2.11 -9.33 -1.82
CA PHE A 52 3.35 -9.83 -1.23
C PHE A 52 3.56 -11.32 -1.46
N SER A 53 2.48 -12.10 -1.57
CA SER A 53 2.55 -13.53 -1.91
C SER A 53 2.92 -13.78 -3.36
N GLU A 54 2.75 -12.78 -4.24
CA GLU A 54 3.04 -12.87 -5.67
C GLU A 54 4.47 -12.40 -6.03
N LEU A 55 5.21 -11.89 -5.06
CA LEU A 55 6.58 -11.42 -5.30
C LEU A 55 7.55 -12.57 -5.62
N PRO A 56 8.54 -12.37 -6.48
CA PRO A 56 8.81 -11.15 -7.25
C PRO A 56 7.85 -10.98 -8.42
N ILE A 57 7.35 -9.76 -8.65
CA ILE A 57 6.54 -9.43 -9.82
C ILE A 57 7.45 -8.76 -10.84
N GLU A 58 7.81 -9.48 -11.89
CA GLU A 58 8.78 -9.08 -12.89
C GLU A 58 8.21 -9.31 -14.30
N ALA A 59 8.75 -8.55 -15.27
CA ALA A 59 8.42 -8.78 -16.67
C ALA A 59 8.94 -10.13 -17.13
N GLU A 60 8.13 -10.86 -17.88
CA GLU A 60 8.59 -12.08 -18.55
C GLU A 60 9.41 -11.75 -19.79
N GLU A 61 10.53 -12.43 -19.98
CA GLU A 61 11.38 -12.26 -21.17
C GLU A 61 10.57 -12.54 -22.44
N ASP A 62 10.76 -11.70 -23.45
CA ASP A 62 10.12 -11.81 -24.78
C ASP A 62 8.56 -11.78 -24.78
N VAL A 63 7.91 -11.44 -23.67
CA VAL A 63 6.45 -11.26 -23.58
C VAL A 63 6.09 -9.78 -23.45
N PRO A 64 5.65 -9.11 -24.54
CA PRO A 64 5.22 -7.72 -24.47
C PRO A 64 4.08 -7.53 -23.46
N LEU A 65 4.15 -6.45 -22.67
CA LEU A 65 3.12 -6.08 -21.69
C LEU A 65 2.82 -7.19 -20.64
N SER A 66 3.81 -8.06 -20.34
CA SER A 66 3.62 -9.14 -19.38
C SER A 66 3.22 -8.65 -17.99
N LEU A 67 3.80 -7.52 -17.51
CA LEU A 67 3.44 -6.90 -16.23
C LEU A 67 2.00 -6.39 -16.23
N ASP A 68 1.55 -5.71 -17.29
CA ASP A 68 0.20 -5.19 -17.38
C ASP A 68 -0.84 -6.32 -17.33
N LYS A 69 -0.55 -7.45 -17.99
CA LYS A 69 -1.39 -8.65 -17.93
C LYS A 69 -1.40 -9.26 -16.55
N GLN A 70 -0.23 -9.39 -15.90
CA GLN A 70 -0.12 -9.92 -14.54
C GLN A 70 -0.96 -9.08 -13.57
N PHE A 71 -0.83 -7.75 -13.57
CA PHE A 71 -1.62 -6.89 -12.71
C PHE A 71 -3.10 -6.89 -13.06
N ALA A 72 -3.48 -6.96 -14.34
CA ALA A 72 -4.88 -7.08 -14.74
C ALA A 72 -5.52 -8.39 -14.24
N GLU A 73 -4.76 -9.47 -14.16
CA GLU A 73 -5.20 -10.75 -13.60
C GLU A 73 -5.27 -10.73 -12.07
N LEU A 74 -4.30 -10.11 -11.41
CA LEU A 74 -4.24 -10.02 -9.95
C LEU A 74 -5.27 -9.04 -9.37
N MET A 75 -5.53 -7.93 -10.08
CA MET A 75 -6.34 -6.80 -9.62
C MET A 75 -7.75 -6.80 -10.25
N GLN A 76 -8.44 -7.93 -10.21
CA GLN A 76 -9.80 -8.07 -10.75
C GLN A 76 -10.83 -7.46 -9.80
N PHE A 77 -10.95 -6.15 -9.80
CA PHE A 77 -11.99 -5.47 -9.03
C PHE A 77 -13.30 -5.40 -9.82
N PRO A 78 -14.47 -5.51 -9.15
CA PRO A 78 -15.76 -5.30 -9.80
C PRO A 78 -15.84 -3.94 -10.48
N ALA A 79 -16.52 -3.89 -11.65
CA ALA A 79 -16.73 -2.62 -12.35
C ALA A 79 -17.40 -1.59 -11.44
N GLY A 80 -16.95 -0.33 -11.53
CA GLY A 80 -17.46 0.76 -10.68
C GLY A 80 -16.92 0.73 -9.25
N THR A 81 -15.91 -0.09 -8.93
CA THR A 81 -15.20 -0.01 -7.65
C THR A 81 -14.25 1.19 -7.66
N TYR A 82 -14.45 2.11 -6.72
CA TYR A 82 -13.56 3.23 -6.45
C TYR A 82 -13.11 3.20 -5.01
N PHE A 83 -11.81 3.29 -4.78
CA PHE A 83 -11.22 3.23 -3.45
C PHE A 83 -11.12 4.61 -2.80
N ASP A 84 -11.64 4.74 -1.60
CA ASP A 84 -11.46 5.92 -0.75
C ASP A 84 -10.11 5.89 -0.04
N ILE A 85 -9.69 4.69 0.37
CA ILE A 85 -8.44 4.46 1.09
C ILE A 85 -7.67 3.31 0.44
N CYS A 86 -6.37 3.50 0.19
CA CYS A 86 -5.43 2.47 -0.23
C CYS A 86 -4.32 2.31 0.81
N LEU A 87 -4.14 1.10 1.31
CA LEU A 87 -3.10 0.76 2.29
C LEU A 87 -2.03 -0.07 1.57
N PHE A 88 -0.93 0.59 1.18
CA PHE A 88 0.13 -0.03 0.39
C PHE A 88 1.22 -0.66 1.24
N TRP A 89 1.32 -0.25 2.50
CA TRP A 89 2.39 -0.65 3.41
C TRP A 89 3.76 -0.39 2.80
N ASP A 90 4.66 -1.35 2.86
CA ASP A 90 6.02 -1.26 2.29
C ASP A 90 6.18 -1.95 0.92
N LEU A 91 5.07 -2.20 0.20
CA LEU A 91 5.05 -2.91 -1.09
C LEU A 91 6.05 -2.35 -2.09
N PHE A 92 6.13 -1.03 -2.23
CA PHE A 92 7.00 -0.39 -3.23
C PHE A 92 8.49 -0.58 -2.98
N ASN A 93 8.89 -1.05 -1.80
CA ASN A 93 10.27 -1.43 -1.52
C ASN A 93 10.65 -2.79 -2.15
N TYR A 94 9.67 -3.56 -2.64
CA TYR A 94 9.84 -4.90 -3.21
C TYR A 94 9.47 -4.97 -4.69
N MET A 95 9.18 -3.84 -5.32
CA MET A 95 8.77 -3.77 -6.73
C MET A 95 9.74 -2.92 -7.54
N GLY A 96 10.13 -3.41 -8.71
CA GLY A 96 10.88 -2.62 -9.68
C GLY A 96 10.05 -1.48 -10.27
N SER A 97 10.71 -0.52 -10.92
CA SER A 97 10.05 0.68 -11.49
C SER A 97 8.94 0.33 -12.48
N ASP A 98 9.16 -0.68 -13.32
CA ASP A 98 8.18 -1.09 -14.34
C ASP A 98 6.98 -1.78 -13.72
N ALA A 99 7.19 -2.57 -12.67
CA ALA A 99 6.12 -3.20 -11.91
C ALA A 99 5.27 -2.16 -11.18
N ILE A 100 5.88 -1.12 -10.59
CA ILE A 100 5.14 0.00 -9.98
C ILE A 100 4.32 0.73 -11.04
N ALA A 101 4.87 1.00 -12.23
CA ALA A 101 4.15 1.67 -13.30
C ALA A 101 2.93 0.87 -13.77
N SER A 102 3.07 -0.42 -14.00
CA SER A 102 1.96 -1.32 -14.39
C SER A 102 0.91 -1.46 -13.29
N PHE A 103 1.34 -1.57 -12.02
CA PHE A 103 0.44 -1.58 -10.87
C PHE A 103 -0.43 -0.31 -10.84
N LEU A 104 0.18 0.87 -10.99
CA LEU A 104 -0.54 2.14 -10.97
C LEU A 104 -1.44 2.33 -12.20
N LEU A 105 -1.02 1.86 -13.37
CA LEU A 105 -1.84 1.86 -14.57
C LEU A 105 -3.15 1.08 -14.35
N THR A 106 -3.06 -0.07 -13.69
CA THR A 106 -4.21 -0.92 -13.35
C THR A 106 -5.05 -0.35 -12.22
N LEU A 107 -4.42 0.30 -11.22
CA LEU A 107 -5.12 0.89 -10.07
C LEU A 107 -5.85 2.20 -10.42
N ARG A 108 -5.26 3.04 -11.28
CA ARG A 108 -5.76 4.40 -11.59
C ARG A 108 -7.25 4.47 -11.93
N PRO A 109 -7.85 3.56 -12.72
CA PRO A 109 -9.28 3.57 -13.00
C PRO A 109 -10.18 3.37 -11.78
N HIS A 110 -9.60 2.90 -10.67
CA HIS A 110 -10.28 2.64 -9.39
C HIS A 110 -10.02 3.73 -8.35
N LEU A 111 -9.41 4.85 -8.74
CA LEU A 111 -9.19 6.01 -7.89
C LEU A 111 -10.16 7.13 -8.27
N HIS A 112 -10.44 8.01 -7.31
CA HIS A 112 -11.16 9.26 -7.49
C HIS A 112 -10.39 10.42 -6.82
N PRO A 113 -10.72 11.69 -7.10
CA PRO A 113 -9.96 12.83 -6.58
C PRO A 113 -9.85 12.91 -5.05
N GLY A 114 -10.76 12.25 -4.32
CA GLY A 114 -10.73 12.15 -2.86
C GLY A 114 -10.00 10.93 -2.30
N SER A 115 -9.46 10.05 -3.17
CA SER A 115 -8.74 8.86 -2.71
C SER A 115 -7.47 9.23 -1.95
N LEU A 116 -7.28 8.60 -0.79
CA LEU A 116 -6.09 8.73 0.04
C LEU A 116 -5.34 7.41 0.10
N ALA A 117 -4.04 7.47 0.30
CA ALA A 117 -3.24 6.27 0.49
C ALA A 117 -2.20 6.45 1.59
N HIS A 118 -1.81 5.33 2.17
CA HIS A 118 -0.78 5.24 3.20
C HIS A 118 0.23 4.15 2.82
N GLY A 119 1.49 4.40 3.14
CA GLY A 119 2.54 3.42 2.91
C GLY A 119 3.85 3.80 3.60
N PHE A 120 4.81 2.90 3.46
CA PHE A 120 6.16 3.07 3.99
C PHE A 120 7.19 2.96 2.86
N ALA A 121 8.13 3.88 2.85
CA ALA A 121 9.36 3.80 2.08
C ALA A 121 10.56 3.75 3.03
N VAL A 122 11.76 3.67 2.50
CA VAL A 122 12.99 3.77 3.28
C VAL A 122 13.72 5.07 2.96
N HIS A 123 14.30 5.69 3.97
CA HIS A 123 15.17 6.85 3.79
C HIS A 123 16.59 6.43 3.41
N ASN A 124 17.11 5.43 4.09
CA ASN A 124 18.42 4.85 3.80
C ASN A 124 18.26 3.59 2.95
N LEU A 125 18.66 3.66 1.69
CA LEU A 125 18.55 2.54 0.73
C LEU A 125 19.39 1.30 1.12
N ARG A 126 20.30 1.43 2.09
CA ARG A 126 21.07 0.32 2.64
C ARG A 126 20.39 -0.34 3.84
N SER A 127 19.23 0.15 4.28
CA SER A 127 18.47 -0.49 5.33
C SER A 127 18.05 -1.89 4.90
N PRO A 128 18.15 -2.89 5.80
CA PRO A 128 17.69 -4.23 5.47
C PRO A 128 16.17 -4.26 5.28
N PRO A 129 15.64 -5.27 4.55
CA PRO A 129 14.21 -5.47 4.43
C PRO A 129 13.57 -5.71 5.81
N GLY A 130 12.37 -5.18 6.00
CA GLY A 130 11.62 -5.41 7.24
C GLY A 130 10.89 -6.74 7.26
N ASP A 131 10.49 -7.24 6.10
CA ASP A 131 9.72 -8.48 5.91
C ASP A 131 8.52 -8.57 6.88
N GLN A 132 7.75 -7.50 6.93
CA GLN A 132 6.67 -7.34 7.90
C GLN A 132 5.29 -7.53 7.26
N ILE A 133 4.34 -7.96 8.07
CA ILE A 133 2.91 -7.96 7.77
C ILE A 133 2.27 -6.92 8.68
N TYR A 134 1.45 -6.06 8.09
CA TYR A 134 0.82 -4.95 8.79
C TYR A 134 -0.68 -5.17 8.93
N ALA A 135 -1.21 -4.80 10.10
CA ALA A 135 -2.63 -4.65 10.35
C ALA A 135 -2.90 -3.35 11.09
N ILE A 136 -4.08 -2.78 10.89
CA ILE A 136 -4.52 -1.63 11.66
C ILE A 136 -5.18 -2.15 12.94
N SER A 137 -4.71 -1.70 14.10
CA SER A 137 -5.35 -2.00 15.38
C SER A 137 -6.09 -0.79 15.96
N GLU A 138 -5.52 0.41 15.79
CA GLU A 138 -6.13 1.68 16.22
C GLU A 138 -5.81 2.78 15.19
N LEU A 139 -6.42 3.95 15.32
CA LEU A 139 -6.19 5.10 14.42
C LEU A 139 -4.72 5.55 14.37
N ASP A 140 -3.97 5.30 15.43
CA ASP A 140 -2.58 5.71 15.58
C ASP A 140 -1.63 4.54 15.84
N ALA A 141 -2.11 3.29 15.68
CA ALA A 141 -1.34 2.11 15.98
C ALA A 141 -1.55 0.97 14.98
N LEU A 142 -0.44 0.35 14.60
CA LEU A 142 -0.39 -0.83 13.75
C LEU A 142 0.01 -2.06 14.57
N THR A 143 -0.61 -3.17 14.27
CA THR A 143 -0.06 -4.48 14.63
C THR A 143 0.88 -4.94 13.54
N VAL A 144 2.11 -5.26 13.91
CA VAL A 144 3.16 -5.69 12.98
C VAL A 144 3.59 -7.10 13.33
N ARG A 145 3.65 -7.96 12.32
CA ARG A 145 4.10 -9.35 12.44
C ARG A 145 5.28 -9.60 11.51
N GLN A 146 6.28 -10.31 12.02
CA GLN A 146 7.39 -10.75 11.18
C GLN A 146 6.93 -11.90 10.27
N ARG A 147 7.29 -11.85 9.00
CA ARG A 147 7.08 -12.96 8.07
C ARG A 147 7.96 -14.14 8.43
N ALA A 148 7.48 -15.36 8.17
CA ALA A 148 8.24 -16.57 8.39
C ALA A 148 9.42 -16.71 7.40
N THR A 149 9.26 -16.17 6.20
CA THR A 149 10.26 -16.16 5.13
C THR A 149 10.48 -14.76 4.62
N ALA A 150 11.73 -14.44 4.26
CA ALA A 150 12.07 -13.18 3.63
C ALA A 150 11.36 -13.02 2.29
N LEU A 151 10.93 -11.80 1.97
CA LEU A 151 10.33 -11.48 0.68
C LEU A 151 11.43 -11.31 -0.38
N PRO A 152 11.21 -11.82 -1.59
CA PRO A 152 12.13 -11.57 -2.70
C PRO A 152 11.95 -10.17 -3.28
N GLY A 153 12.94 -9.73 -4.08
CA GLY A 153 12.82 -8.50 -4.87
C GLY A 153 13.02 -7.19 -4.09
N TYR A 154 13.58 -7.23 -2.87
CA TYR A 154 13.85 -6.01 -2.12
C TYR A 154 14.84 -5.10 -2.85
N ALA A 155 14.33 -3.99 -3.36
CA ALA A 155 15.08 -2.97 -4.10
C ALA A 155 14.42 -1.59 -3.88
N PRO A 156 14.60 -0.98 -2.69
CA PRO A 156 13.91 0.25 -2.34
C PRO A 156 14.36 1.42 -3.23
N HIS A 157 13.43 2.32 -3.49
CA HIS A 157 13.65 3.49 -4.32
C HIS A 157 13.99 4.73 -3.49
N PRO A 158 14.87 5.63 -3.98
CA PRO A 158 15.03 6.96 -3.40
C PRO A 158 13.69 7.71 -3.39
N GLN A 159 13.44 8.53 -2.37
CA GLN A 159 12.17 9.25 -2.23
C GLN A 159 11.84 10.09 -3.48
N SER A 160 12.83 10.75 -4.08
CA SER A 160 12.66 11.53 -5.32
C SER A 160 12.18 10.64 -6.48
N ARG A 161 12.76 9.45 -6.61
CA ARG A 161 12.36 8.48 -7.64
C ARG A 161 10.95 7.95 -7.37
N LEU A 162 10.65 7.61 -6.12
CA LEU A 162 9.33 7.10 -5.73
C LEU A 162 8.23 8.14 -6.01
N LYS A 163 8.48 9.43 -5.76
CA LYS A 163 7.55 10.51 -6.13
C LYS A 163 7.25 10.55 -7.63
N THR A 164 8.22 10.27 -8.47
CA THR A 164 8.02 10.20 -9.92
C THR A 164 7.28 8.93 -10.32
N LEU A 165 7.60 7.79 -9.71
CA LEU A 165 6.98 6.51 -10.00
C LEU A 165 5.50 6.49 -9.61
N LEU A 166 5.15 7.02 -8.44
CA LEU A 166 3.77 7.10 -7.95
C LEU A 166 3.00 8.26 -8.61
N SER A 167 2.97 8.27 -9.93
CA SER A 167 2.52 9.38 -10.78
C SER A 167 1.04 9.76 -10.63
N CYS A 168 0.19 8.85 -10.14
CA CYS A 168 -1.22 9.13 -9.85
C CYS A 168 -1.48 9.56 -8.41
N PHE A 169 -0.41 9.79 -7.63
CA PHE A 169 -0.46 10.26 -6.25
C PHE A 169 0.45 11.46 -6.02
N ARG A 170 -0.03 12.37 -5.19
CA ARG A 170 0.75 13.45 -4.60
C ARG A 170 1.14 13.07 -3.18
N PHE A 171 2.37 13.35 -2.79
CA PHE A 171 2.86 13.19 -1.42
C PHE A 171 2.41 14.39 -0.59
N ASP A 172 1.39 14.21 0.24
CA ASP A 172 0.89 15.26 1.11
C ASP A 172 1.76 15.43 2.34
N ARG A 173 2.17 14.32 2.95
CA ARG A 173 3.05 14.30 4.13
C ARG A 173 3.98 13.11 4.08
N SER A 174 5.18 13.29 4.65
CA SER A 174 6.13 12.21 4.91
C SER A 174 6.79 12.46 6.27
N VAL A 175 6.89 11.42 7.07
CA VAL A 175 7.53 11.46 8.39
C VAL A 175 8.63 10.43 8.45
N LEU A 176 9.85 10.88 8.82
CA LEU A 176 10.96 9.98 9.08
C LEU A 176 10.77 9.32 10.46
N LEU A 177 10.73 7.99 10.46
CA LEU A 177 10.62 7.20 11.67
C LEU A 177 12.02 6.90 12.25
N ALA A 178 12.07 6.52 13.54
CA ALA A 178 13.32 6.22 14.23
C ALA A 178 14.13 5.06 13.61
N ASP A 179 13.47 4.15 12.92
CA ASP A 179 14.07 3.02 12.22
C ASP A 179 14.47 3.32 10.76
N SER A 180 14.58 4.59 10.39
CA SER A 180 14.92 5.07 9.04
C SER A 180 13.88 4.76 7.95
N ARG A 181 12.67 4.35 8.30
CA ARG A 181 11.55 4.30 7.36
C ARG A 181 10.91 5.68 7.21
N LEU A 182 10.31 5.89 6.05
CA LEU A 182 9.47 7.04 5.77
C LEU A 182 8.00 6.59 5.77
N GLU A 183 7.22 7.09 6.70
CA GLU A 183 5.77 6.95 6.65
C GLU A 183 5.20 8.01 5.72
N MET A 184 4.30 7.62 4.83
CA MET A 184 3.79 8.47 3.76
C MET A 184 2.27 8.54 3.78
N LEU A 185 1.75 9.77 3.64
CA LEU A 185 0.36 10.05 3.32
C LEU A 185 0.29 10.61 1.90
N LEU A 186 -0.53 9.99 1.08
CA LEU A 186 -0.68 10.30 -0.34
C LEU A 186 -2.13 10.66 -0.64
N SER A 187 -2.35 11.55 -1.60
CA SER A 187 -3.66 11.83 -2.18
C SER A 187 -3.64 11.62 -3.69
N ALA A 188 -4.75 11.14 -4.24
CA ALA A 188 -4.86 10.93 -5.67
C ALA A 188 -4.69 12.24 -6.45
N SER A 189 -3.94 12.17 -7.55
CA SER A 189 -3.69 13.25 -8.51
C SER A 189 -3.87 12.69 -9.92
N LEU A 190 -5.12 12.70 -10.40
CA LEU A 190 -5.59 12.00 -11.61
C LEU A 190 -5.54 12.84 -12.86
#